data_5be1ee0f92f230ccd430f0c1de49924c
#
_entry.id   5be1ee0f92f230ccd430f0c1de49924c
#
_cell.length_a   1.000
_cell.length_b   1.000
_cell.length_c   1.000
_cell.angle_alpha   90.00
_cell.angle_beta   90.00
_cell.angle_gamma   90.00
#
_symmetry.space_group_name_H-M   'P 1'
#
loop_
_entity.id
_entity.type
_entity.pdbx_description
1 polymer ?
#
loop_
_entity_poly.entity_id
_entity_poly.type
_entity_poly.pdbx_seq_one_letter_code
_entity_poly.pdbx_strand_id
1 'polypeptide(L)'
;MQQPSTQVDTEFVQFLQGLPADWETRMRELGAFTYAGKIQSPSELLRAIFLYCGPDQSLREVAGTLTLHAERITDQAVWKRLHRCTPFLITLLKQMLSLEELPALPQHLRFLSCDGTTVECPGATSADYRLHLTINLVNLQLHEVLIGTTPKGESLKHYHLHAGDVAVVDRGYCSSAGILDTVCARKADVIVRWNHQLPRYEPQEKSRAIDFCAELKSQQPGTIRSFSVIVKYAKTSKNKDKRELGGLLHVYRMTAQEAKTASRKVRRTHQKKQRKLSEKTRFLRQCVLVFTSLSSTVLSGETVLAIYRCRWQIELAIKSMKSLINLNKLRAHRGSTRAEMYLYGKVLYLLLVEQDMRPTFGHAWGGLDGDRAGTAWRLYKLLKARLDAILIAQWAWRLEAVPACFHVLMERPRKRKLQHLPRRVVELRYTLNVLSKAA
;
A
#
# COMPACT_ATOMS: atom_id res chain seq x y z
N MET A 1 21.30 43.92 2.36
CA MET A 1 21.43 42.45 2.31
C MET A 1 20.08 41.88 2.67
N GLN A 2 19.28 41.51 1.69
CA GLN A 2 17.97 40.84 1.90
C GLN A 2 18.23 39.41 2.35
N GLN A 3 17.49 39.00 3.37
CA GLN A 3 17.69 37.73 4.08
C GLN A 3 17.38 36.51 3.20
N PRO A 4 18.21 35.46 3.25
CA PRO A 4 17.92 34.18 2.53
C PRO A 4 16.67 33.46 3.02
N SER A 5 16.01 33.92 4.09
CA SER A 5 14.83 33.32 4.69
C SER A 5 13.59 33.38 3.81
N THR A 6 13.42 34.39 2.97
CA THR A 6 12.22 34.61 2.17
C THR A 6 12.02 33.55 1.07
N GLN A 7 13.06 33.06 0.45
CA GLN A 7 12.95 32.07 -0.65
C GLN A 7 12.59 30.66 -0.14
N VAL A 8 13.19 30.25 0.96
CA VAL A 8 12.93 28.93 1.56
C VAL A 8 11.53 28.85 2.16
N ASP A 9 11.04 29.94 2.74
CA ASP A 9 9.67 30.02 3.25
C ASP A 9 8.68 30.00 2.10
N THR A 10 8.98 30.62 0.96
CA THR A 10 8.18 30.55 -0.26
C THR A 10 8.10 29.10 -0.79
N GLU A 11 9.20 28.38 -0.86
CA GLU A 11 9.22 26.97 -1.29
C GLU A 11 8.42 26.06 -0.33
N PHE A 12 8.51 26.31 0.97
CA PHE A 12 7.72 25.56 1.95
C PHE A 12 6.21 25.85 1.80
N VAL A 13 5.85 27.11 1.61
CA VAL A 13 4.45 27.51 1.34
C VAL A 13 3.94 26.84 0.05
N GLN A 14 4.74 26.85 -1.02
CA GLN A 14 4.40 26.14 -2.26
C GLN A 14 4.17 24.66 -2.03
N PHE A 15 5.03 24.02 -1.24
CA PHE A 15 4.87 22.62 -0.87
C PHE A 15 3.55 22.35 -0.12
N LEU A 16 3.13 23.28 0.75
CA LEU A 16 1.86 23.18 1.47
C LEU A 16 0.63 23.36 0.57
N GLN A 17 0.78 23.89 -0.65
CA GLN A 17 -0.32 23.99 -1.62
C GLN A 17 -0.89 22.63 -2.05
N GLY A 18 -0.15 21.54 -1.84
CA GLY A 18 -0.64 20.17 -2.00
C GLY A 18 -1.67 19.75 -0.93
N LEU A 19 -1.88 20.56 0.10
CA LEU A 19 -2.88 20.30 1.14
C LEU A 19 -4.26 20.83 0.72
N PRO A 20 -5.36 20.24 1.27
CA PRO A 20 -6.71 20.81 1.12
C PRO A 20 -6.75 22.26 1.59
N ALA A 21 -7.48 23.13 0.86
CA ALA A 21 -7.48 24.58 1.10
C ALA A 21 -7.89 24.99 2.54
N ASP A 22 -8.67 24.15 3.21
CA ASP A 22 -9.18 24.38 4.57
C ASP A 22 -8.30 23.81 5.70
N TRP A 23 -7.10 23.30 5.39
CA TRP A 23 -6.26 22.59 6.36
C TRP A 23 -5.91 23.42 7.62
N GLU A 24 -5.71 24.72 7.49
CA GLU A 24 -5.42 25.59 8.65
C GLU A 24 -6.62 25.73 9.58
N THR A 25 -7.80 25.92 9.00
CA THR A 25 -9.07 25.99 9.76
C THR A 25 -9.29 24.70 10.52
N ARG A 26 -9.14 23.56 9.85
CA ARG A 26 -9.26 22.24 10.50
C ARG A 26 -8.23 22.01 11.59
N MET A 27 -7.00 22.50 11.41
CA MET A 27 -5.97 22.40 12.44
C MET A 27 -6.40 23.12 13.74
N ARG A 28 -7.09 24.24 13.62
CA ARG A 28 -7.65 24.98 14.76
C ARG A 28 -8.87 24.31 15.37
N GLU A 29 -9.83 23.94 14.55
CA GLU A 29 -11.08 23.26 14.97
C GLU A 29 -10.80 21.95 15.71
N LEU A 30 -9.83 21.18 15.27
CA LEU A 30 -9.43 19.91 15.89
C LEU A 30 -8.47 20.09 17.09
N GLY A 31 -8.21 21.31 17.51
CA GLY A 31 -7.40 21.62 18.67
C GLY A 31 -5.91 21.34 18.55
N ALA A 32 -5.41 21.11 17.33
CA ALA A 32 -3.99 20.93 17.10
C ALA A 32 -3.22 22.27 17.24
N PHE A 33 -3.81 23.37 16.79
CA PHE A 33 -3.29 24.72 16.97
C PHE A 33 -4.30 25.61 17.68
N THR A 34 -4.16 25.78 18.98
CA THR A 34 -5.12 26.52 19.82
C THR A 34 -4.70 27.96 20.14
N TYR A 35 -3.42 28.25 20.10
CA TYR A 35 -2.87 29.58 20.36
C TYR A 35 -1.48 29.75 19.73
N ALA A 36 -1.13 30.97 19.36
CA ALA A 36 0.21 31.36 18.99
C ALA A 36 1.08 31.48 20.26
N GLY A 37 2.25 30.87 20.19
CA GLY A 37 3.27 30.93 21.24
C GLY A 37 4.61 30.95 20.55
N LYS A 38 5.59 30.14 21.00
CA LYS A 38 6.87 29.98 20.30
C LYS A 38 6.74 29.38 18.89
N ILE A 39 5.71 28.60 18.64
CA ILE A 39 5.23 28.23 17.31
C ILE A 39 4.08 29.18 16.99
N GLN A 40 4.29 30.11 16.05
CA GLN A 40 3.43 31.26 15.84
C GLN A 40 2.29 30.99 14.85
N SER A 41 2.45 30.01 13.98
CA SER A 41 1.47 29.72 12.92
C SER A 41 1.18 28.22 12.74
N PRO A 42 0.05 27.87 12.11
CA PRO A 42 -0.24 26.50 11.69
C PRO A 42 0.85 25.92 10.77
N SER A 43 1.41 26.72 9.86
CA SER A 43 2.46 26.29 8.95
C SER A 43 3.76 25.95 9.69
N GLU A 44 4.14 26.71 10.70
CA GLU A 44 5.29 26.38 11.57
C GLU A 44 5.05 25.09 12.36
N LEU A 45 3.83 24.86 12.85
CA LEU A 45 3.47 23.60 13.52
C LEU A 45 3.59 22.43 12.54
N LEU A 46 3.14 22.61 11.30
CA LEU A 46 3.27 21.60 10.28
C LEU A 46 4.73 21.33 9.91
N ARG A 47 5.56 22.38 9.84
CA ARG A 47 7.02 22.26 9.68
C ARG A 47 7.62 21.41 10.81
N ALA A 48 7.23 21.67 12.06
CA ALA A 48 7.70 20.89 13.21
C ALA A 48 7.28 19.40 13.10
N ILE A 49 6.05 19.13 12.67
CA ILE A 49 5.57 17.76 12.42
C ILE A 49 6.42 17.08 11.35
N PHE A 50 6.67 17.77 10.22
CA PHE A 50 7.45 17.18 9.14
C PHE A 50 8.92 17.01 9.46
N LEU A 51 9.56 17.93 10.19
CA LEU A 51 10.93 17.75 10.70
C LEU A 51 11.04 16.48 11.56
N TYR A 52 10.05 16.25 12.43
CA TYR A 52 10.02 15.07 13.29
C TYR A 52 9.74 13.78 12.51
N CYS A 53 8.83 13.79 11.51
CA CYS A 53 8.34 12.62 10.81
C CYS A 53 9.11 12.29 9.53
N GLY A 54 9.58 13.27 8.77
CA GLY A 54 10.26 13.13 7.48
C GLY A 54 11.74 12.82 7.61
N PRO A 55 12.58 13.82 7.98
CA PRO A 55 14.01 13.63 8.26
C PRO A 55 14.29 12.80 9.51
N ASP A 56 13.27 12.45 10.30
CA ASP A 56 13.42 11.71 11.54
C ASP A 56 14.24 12.46 12.61
N GLN A 57 14.13 13.78 12.68
CA GLN A 57 14.80 14.56 13.71
C GLN A 57 14.28 14.21 15.11
N SER A 58 15.15 14.20 16.10
CA SER A 58 14.73 14.13 17.51
C SER A 58 13.99 15.40 17.92
N LEU A 59 13.22 15.38 19.01
CA LEU A 59 12.56 16.58 19.51
C LEU A 59 13.55 17.74 19.81
N ARG A 60 14.79 17.42 20.22
CA ARG A 60 15.85 18.40 20.45
C ARG A 60 16.34 19.01 19.15
N GLU A 61 16.52 18.19 18.10
CA GLU A 61 16.92 18.68 16.78
C GLU A 61 15.80 19.52 16.16
N VAL A 62 14.53 19.12 16.28
CA VAL A 62 13.38 19.94 15.85
C VAL A 62 13.37 21.27 16.59
N ALA A 63 13.55 21.27 17.92
CA ALA A 63 13.62 22.50 18.70
C ALA A 63 14.80 23.38 18.28
N GLY A 64 15.97 22.78 18.01
CA GLY A 64 17.14 23.47 17.48
C GLY A 64 16.87 24.11 16.12
N THR A 65 16.33 23.35 15.18
CA THR A 65 15.99 23.84 13.84
C THR A 65 14.99 25.00 13.91
N LEU A 66 13.92 24.87 14.70
CA LEU A 66 12.94 25.95 14.86
C LEU A 66 13.55 27.19 15.53
N THR A 67 14.47 27.01 16.49
CA THR A 67 15.17 28.14 17.15
C THR A 67 16.04 28.94 16.17
N LEU A 68 16.58 28.30 15.13
CA LEU A 68 17.37 29.01 14.10
C LEU A 68 16.51 29.93 13.23
N HIS A 69 15.21 29.70 13.16
CA HIS A 69 14.26 30.44 12.31
C HIS A 69 13.37 31.40 13.11
N ALA A 70 13.21 31.17 14.40
CA ALA A 70 12.29 31.89 15.26
C ALA A 70 12.89 32.11 16.65
N GLU A 71 12.04 32.34 17.63
CA GLU A 71 12.47 32.44 19.01
C GLU A 71 12.89 31.08 19.60
N ARG A 72 13.76 31.12 20.63
CA ARG A 72 14.21 29.94 21.36
C ARG A 72 13.00 29.09 21.84
N ILE A 73 12.94 27.84 21.40
CA ILE A 73 11.95 26.87 21.80
C ILE A 73 12.61 25.62 22.44
N THR A 74 11.96 25.00 23.42
CA THR A 74 12.45 23.79 24.07
C THR A 74 11.83 22.54 23.43
N ASP A 75 12.53 21.41 23.54
CA ASP A 75 12.04 20.10 23.10
C ASP A 75 10.72 19.71 23.79
N GLN A 76 10.55 20.10 25.08
CA GLN A 76 9.29 19.90 25.79
C GLN A 76 8.13 20.72 25.22
N ALA A 77 8.40 21.95 24.79
CA ALA A 77 7.38 22.78 24.13
C ALA A 77 6.98 22.20 22.77
N VAL A 78 7.95 21.73 21.99
CA VAL A 78 7.69 20.99 20.75
C VAL A 78 6.86 19.74 21.05
N TRP A 79 7.23 18.95 22.05
CA TRP A 79 6.49 17.75 22.43
C TRP A 79 5.02 18.03 22.79
N LYS A 80 4.75 19.08 23.58
CA LYS A 80 3.39 19.48 23.96
C LYS A 80 2.54 19.88 22.76
N ARG A 81 3.14 20.45 21.72
CA ARG A 81 2.43 20.80 20.48
C ARG A 81 2.13 19.56 19.64
N LEU A 82 3.13 18.72 19.39
CA LEU A 82 3.00 17.56 18.54
C LEU A 82 2.00 16.52 19.09
N HIS A 83 1.93 16.38 20.38
CA HIS A 83 1.05 15.40 21.04
C HIS A 83 -0.45 15.62 20.74
N ARG A 84 -0.88 16.83 20.40
CA ARG A 84 -2.28 17.17 20.09
C ARG A 84 -2.65 17.01 18.60
N CYS A 85 -1.68 16.71 17.74
CA CYS A 85 -1.87 16.78 16.29
C CYS A 85 -2.50 15.51 15.69
N THR A 86 -2.61 14.41 16.42
CA THR A 86 -3.11 13.13 15.86
C THR A 86 -4.50 13.24 15.22
N PRO A 87 -5.54 13.84 15.84
CA PRO A 87 -6.86 13.95 15.21
C PRO A 87 -6.82 14.75 13.90
N PHE A 88 -6.05 15.85 13.89
CA PHE A 88 -5.85 16.66 12.69
C PHE A 88 -5.18 15.86 11.56
N LEU A 89 -4.10 15.14 11.85
CA LEU A 89 -3.38 14.36 10.86
C LEU A 89 -4.23 13.23 10.27
N ILE A 90 -5.05 12.57 11.09
CA ILE A 90 -6.00 11.54 10.62
C ILE A 90 -7.02 12.15 9.66
N THR A 91 -7.62 13.29 10.03
CA THR A 91 -8.64 13.95 9.22
C THR A 91 -8.05 14.45 7.91
N LEU A 92 -6.90 15.11 7.97
CA LEU A 92 -6.19 15.62 6.79
C LEU A 92 -5.80 14.49 5.83
N LEU A 93 -5.26 13.40 6.37
CA LEU A 93 -4.89 12.23 5.59
C LEU A 93 -6.10 11.60 4.88
N LYS A 94 -7.22 11.43 5.59
CA LYS A 94 -8.46 10.93 5.00
C LYS A 94 -8.94 11.83 3.86
N GLN A 95 -8.92 13.14 4.06
CA GLN A 95 -9.32 14.10 3.03
C GLN A 95 -8.41 14.03 1.81
N MET A 96 -7.10 13.98 1.99
CA MET A 96 -6.15 13.85 0.87
C MET A 96 -6.32 12.54 0.10
N LEU A 97 -6.61 11.44 0.77
CA LEU A 97 -6.84 10.15 0.12
C LEU A 97 -8.20 10.09 -0.60
N SER A 98 -9.21 10.83 -0.13
CA SER A 98 -10.53 10.90 -0.79
C SER A 98 -10.57 11.85 -1.98
N LEU A 99 -9.73 12.87 -2.04
CA LEU A 99 -9.63 13.80 -3.18
C LEU A 99 -9.10 13.14 -4.46
N GLU A 100 -8.55 11.96 -4.35
CA GLU A 100 -8.04 11.17 -5.47
C GLU A 100 -9.11 10.23 -6.05
N GLU A 101 -10.33 10.70 -6.18
CA GLU A 101 -11.38 9.97 -6.88
C GLU A 101 -10.97 9.76 -8.35
N LEU A 102 -10.69 8.51 -8.67
CA LEU A 102 -10.45 8.12 -10.05
C LEU A 102 -11.75 8.11 -10.82
N PRO A 103 -11.69 8.43 -12.13
CA PRO A 103 -12.84 8.17 -12.99
C PRO A 103 -13.22 6.69 -12.82
N ALA A 104 -14.48 6.46 -12.54
CA ALA A 104 -15.04 5.13 -12.41
C ALA A 104 -14.70 4.33 -13.68
N LEU A 105 -14.11 3.16 -13.50
CA LEU A 105 -14.02 2.19 -14.60
C LEU A 105 -15.44 1.77 -14.98
N PRO A 106 -15.69 1.27 -16.20
CA PRO A 106 -16.96 0.70 -16.55
C PRO A 106 -17.30 -0.37 -15.56
N GLN A 107 -18.57 -0.49 -15.28
CA GLN A 107 -19.08 -1.27 -14.18
C GLN A 107 -18.61 -0.77 -12.80
N HIS A 108 -18.02 0.42 -12.71
CA HIS A 108 -17.58 1.06 -11.47
C HIS A 108 -16.66 0.18 -10.59
N LEU A 109 -15.87 -0.74 -11.19
CA LEU A 109 -14.95 -1.58 -10.44
C LEU A 109 -13.64 -0.86 -10.14
N ARG A 110 -13.25 -0.89 -8.88
CA ARG A 110 -12.01 -0.32 -8.38
C ARG A 110 -11.12 -1.42 -7.80
N PHE A 111 -9.98 -1.69 -8.44
CA PHE A 111 -9.06 -2.76 -8.02
C PHE A 111 -8.11 -2.26 -6.96
N LEU A 112 -8.28 -2.76 -5.73
CA LEU A 112 -7.55 -2.34 -4.55
C LEU A 112 -6.64 -3.47 -4.05
N SER A 113 -5.33 -3.28 -4.11
CA SER A 113 -4.41 -4.22 -3.48
C SER A 113 -4.25 -3.86 -2.00
N CYS A 114 -4.53 -4.83 -1.13
CA CYS A 114 -4.45 -4.66 0.32
C CYS A 114 -3.30 -5.51 0.88
N ASP A 115 -2.49 -4.90 1.76
CA ASP A 115 -1.43 -5.59 2.48
C ASP A 115 -1.12 -4.89 3.81
N GLY A 116 -0.47 -5.60 4.72
CA GLY A 116 -0.10 -5.08 6.02
C GLY A 116 1.39 -5.09 6.27
N THR A 117 1.85 -4.13 7.04
CA THR A 117 3.23 -4.10 7.50
C THR A 117 3.33 -3.85 9.00
N THR A 118 4.32 -4.45 9.64
CA THR A 118 4.59 -4.28 11.07
C THR A 118 5.51 -3.10 11.32
N VAL A 119 5.29 -2.44 12.47
CA VAL A 119 6.14 -1.38 13.00
C VAL A 119 6.59 -1.76 14.40
N GLU A 120 7.85 -1.51 14.69
CA GLU A 120 8.50 -1.86 15.95
C GLU A 120 8.90 -0.57 16.70
N CYS A 121 8.57 -0.53 17.99
CA CYS A 121 9.07 0.50 18.89
C CYS A 121 10.54 0.25 19.25
N PRO A 122 11.27 1.26 19.74
CA PRO A 122 12.60 1.07 20.26
C PRO A 122 12.61 0.02 21.39
N GLY A 123 13.50 -0.98 21.30
CA GLY A 123 13.62 -2.05 22.27
C GLY A 123 12.52 -3.13 22.23
N ALA A 124 11.65 -3.10 21.24
CA ALA A 124 10.60 -4.11 21.09
C ALA A 124 11.18 -5.49 20.72
N THR A 125 10.63 -6.53 21.33
CA THR A 125 10.92 -7.93 20.99
C THR A 125 9.98 -8.49 19.93
N SER A 126 8.92 -7.74 19.61
CA SER A 126 7.89 -8.08 18.60
C SER A 126 7.30 -6.81 18.00
N ALA A 127 6.49 -6.98 16.97
CA ALA A 127 5.78 -5.86 16.36
C ALA A 127 4.76 -5.23 17.32
N ASP A 128 4.76 -3.90 17.44
CA ASP A 128 3.87 -3.12 18.29
C ASP A 128 2.65 -2.58 17.57
N TYR A 129 2.85 -2.16 16.32
CA TYR A 129 1.79 -1.67 15.44
C TYR A 129 1.79 -2.43 14.13
N ARG A 130 0.63 -2.44 13.49
CA ARG A 130 0.46 -2.89 12.11
C ARG A 130 -0.22 -1.79 11.31
N LEU A 131 0.39 -1.42 10.21
CA LEU A 131 -0.25 -0.57 9.23
C LEU A 131 -0.90 -1.46 8.18
N HIS A 132 -2.19 -1.24 7.96
CA HIS A 132 -2.96 -1.82 6.86
C HIS A 132 -3.00 -0.78 5.75
N LEU A 133 -2.52 -1.12 4.59
CA LEU A 133 -2.38 -0.23 3.44
C LEU A 133 -3.19 -0.76 2.28
N THR A 134 -3.82 0.14 1.57
CA THR A 134 -4.50 -0.16 0.32
C THR A 134 -3.97 0.76 -0.77
N ILE A 135 -3.60 0.19 -1.91
CA ILE A 135 -3.27 0.95 -3.11
C ILE A 135 -4.24 0.62 -4.24
N ASN A 136 -4.57 1.61 -5.04
CA ASN A 136 -5.29 1.39 -6.27
C ASN A 136 -4.34 0.85 -7.34
N LEU A 137 -4.67 -0.30 -7.95
CA LEU A 137 -3.80 -0.96 -8.93
C LEU A 137 -3.77 -0.26 -10.29
N VAL A 138 -4.73 0.63 -10.58
CA VAL A 138 -4.79 1.34 -11.87
C VAL A 138 -3.80 2.49 -11.91
N ASN A 139 -3.69 3.28 -10.82
CA ASN A 139 -2.80 4.44 -10.74
C ASN A 139 -1.66 4.27 -9.76
N LEU A 140 -1.64 3.18 -8.99
CA LEU A 140 -0.65 2.86 -7.95
C LEU A 140 -0.63 3.83 -6.77
N GLN A 141 -1.68 4.62 -6.60
CA GLN A 141 -1.79 5.58 -5.51
C GLN A 141 -2.25 4.90 -4.23
N LEU A 142 -1.80 5.46 -3.11
CA LEU A 142 -2.27 5.08 -1.79
C LEU A 142 -3.75 5.46 -1.67
N HIS A 143 -4.59 4.50 -1.31
CA HIS A 143 -6.03 4.69 -1.18
C HIS A 143 -6.47 4.76 0.29
N GLU A 144 -5.88 3.92 1.14
CA GLU A 144 -6.21 3.87 2.55
C GLU A 144 -4.99 3.50 3.39
N VAL A 145 -4.90 4.10 4.58
CA VAL A 145 -3.94 3.74 5.63
C VAL A 145 -4.66 3.63 6.96
N LEU A 146 -4.58 2.45 7.57
CA LEU A 146 -5.12 2.21 8.91
C LEU A 146 -4.00 1.77 9.83
N ILE A 147 -3.91 2.41 10.98
CA ILE A 147 -2.97 2.05 12.02
C ILE A 147 -3.69 1.24 13.08
N GLY A 148 -3.25 0.01 13.26
CA GLY A 148 -3.78 -0.89 14.28
C GLY A 148 -2.72 -1.28 15.30
N THR A 149 -3.11 -1.47 16.55
CA THR A 149 -2.26 -2.15 17.53
C THR A 149 -2.24 -3.64 17.24
N THR A 150 -1.08 -4.28 17.35
CA THR A 150 -1.00 -5.74 17.29
C THR A 150 -1.73 -6.36 18.49
N PRO A 151 -2.42 -7.50 18.35
CA PRO A 151 -2.09 -8.61 17.47
C PRO A 151 -3.10 -8.88 16.34
N LYS A 152 -3.70 -7.87 15.73
CA LYS A 152 -4.65 -8.11 14.63
C LYS A 152 -3.90 -8.71 13.44
N GLY A 153 -4.15 -9.98 13.14
CA GLY A 153 -3.60 -10.70 12.00
C GLY A 153 -4.06 -10.12 10.65
N GLU A 154 -3.57 -10.69 9.56
CA GLU A 154 -4.01 -10.35 8.20
C GLU A 154 -5.47 -10.76 8.02
N SER A 155 -6.35 -9.78 7.79
CA SER A 155 -7.78 -10.00 7.57
C SER A 155 -8.37 -8.90 6.70
N LEU A 156 -9.22 -9.28 5.74
CA LEU A 156 -10.00 -8.34 4.93
C LEU A 156 -10.93 -7.46 5.76
N LYS A 157 -11.31 -7.89 6.96
CA LYS A 157 -12.18 -7.13 7.86
C LYS A 157 -11.59 -5.80 8.34
N HIS A 158 -10.28 -5.62 8.21
CA HIS A 158 -9.60 -4.40 8.64
C HIS A 158 -9.72 -3.25 7.64
N TYR A 159 -10.05 -3.53 6.37
CA TYR A 159 -10.12 -2.54 5.30
C TYR A 159 -11.55 -2.04 5.10
N HIS A 160 -11.72 -0.77 4.76
CA HIS A 160 -13.02 -0.19 4.43
C HIS A 160 -13.30 -0.40 2.94
N LEU A 161 -13.87 -1.57 2.63
CA LEU A 161 -14.26 -1.96 1.27
C LEU A 161 -15.75 -1.73 1.09
N HIS A 162 -16.15 -1.24 -0.08
CA HIS A 162 -17.52 -0.91 -0.45
C HIS A 162 -17.93 -1.55 -1.76
N ALA A 163 -19.20 -1.44 -2.12
CA ALA A 163 -19.69 -1.89 -3.42
C ALA A 163 -18.89 -1.24 -4.56
N GLY A 164 -18.49 -2.04 -5.54
CA GLY A 164 -17.60 -1.62 -6.63
C GLY A 164 -16.10 -1.80 -6.34
N ASP A 165 -15.71 -2.07 -5.09
CA ASP A 165 -14.31 -2.40 -4.78
C ASP A 165 -14.02 -3.89 -5.04
N VAL A 166 -12.85 -4.15 -5.59
CA VAL A 166 -12.32 -5.51 -5.77
C VAL A 166 -11.01 -5.62 -4.99
N ALA A 167 -11.05 -6.30 -3.85
CA ALA A 167 -9.87 -6.51 -3.02
C ALA A 167 -8.93 -7.56 -3.65
N VAL A 168 -7.72 -7.15 -4.01
CA VAL A 168 -6.69 -8.03 -4.59
C VAL A 168 -5.64 -8.35 -3.54
N VAL A 169 -5.69 -9.56 -2.97
CA VAL A 169 -4.95 -9.89 -1.75
C VAL A 169 -4.17 -11.20 -1.81
N ASP A 170 -3.18 -11.34 -0.94
CA ASP A 170 -2.36 -12.55 -0.83
C ASP A 170 -3.09 -13.66 -0.08
N ARG A 171 -2.45 -14.81 -0.08
CA ARG A 171 -2.91 -16.04 0.58
C ARG A 171 -3.14 -15.88 2.09
N GLY A 172 -2.46 -14.97 2.77
CA GLY A 172 -2.67 -14.65 4.17
C GLY A 172 -4.10 -14.17 4.46
N TYR A 173 -4.71 -13.48 3.52
CA TYR A 173 -6.08 -12.97 3.60
C TYR A 173 -7.16 -13.98 3.17
N CYS A 174 -6.77 -15.18 2.69
CA CYS A 174 -7.69 -16.19 2.18
C CYS A 174 -8.41 -16.92 3.34
N SER A 175 -9.28 -16.23 4.05
CA SER A 175 -10.16 -16.83 5.07
C SER A 175 -11.62 -16.80 4.61
N SER A 176 -12.39 -17.86 4.87
CA SER A 176 -13.83 -17.87 4.57
C SER A 176 -14.54 -16.70 5.25
N ALA A 177 -14.20 -16.40 6.51
CA ALA A 177 -14.76 -15.29 7.25
C ALA A 177 -14.54 -13.93 6.57
N GLY A 178 -13.30 -13.66 6.13
CA GLY A 178 -12.95 -12.41 5.46
C GLY A 178 -13.63 -12.29 4.11
N ILE A 179 -13.64 -13.36 3.31
CA ILE A 179 -14.25 -13.38 1.99
C ILE A 179 -15.77 -13.18 2.10
N LEU A 180 -16.45 -13.94 2.96
CA LEU A 180 -17.91 -13.84 3.16
C LEU A 180 -18.33 -12.46 3.71
N ASP A 181 -17.53 -11.88 4.62
CA ASP A 181 -17.78 -10.54 5.12
C ASP A 181 -17.66 -9.50 4.00
N THR A 182 -16.58 -9.55 3.22
CA THR A 182 -16.33 -8.62 2.12
C THR A 182 -17.43 -8.68 1.07
N VAL A 183 -17.80 -9.88 0.61
CA VAL A 183 -18.73 -10.02 -0.52
C VAL A 183 -20.19 -9.95 -0.07
N CYS A 184 -20.58 -10.71 0.96
CA CYS A 184 -21.97 -10.78 1.35
C CYS A 184 -22.44 -9.58 2.19
N ALA A 185 -21.60 -9.05 3.07
CA ALA A 185 -21.98 -7.95 3.94
C ALA A 185 -21.66 -6.58 3.33
N ARG A 186 -20.45 -6.39 2.78
CA ARG A 186 -20.01 -5.09 2.27
C ARG A 186 -20.28 -4.88 0.77
N LYS A 187 -20.71 -5.94 0.05
CA LYS A 187 -21.00 -5.92 -1.40
C LYS A 187 -19.77 -5.56 -2.26
N ALA A 188 -18.57 -5.76 -1.71
CA ALA A 188 -17.31 -5.65 -2.45
C ALA A 188 -16.91 -7.03 -2.99
N ASP A 189 -16.04 -7.03 -3.99
CA ASP A 189 -15.54 -8.26 -4.60
C ASP A 189 -14.13 -8.60 -4.14
N VAL A 190 -13.68 -9.82 -4.44
CA VAL A 190 -12.35 -10.29 -4.06
C VAL A 190 -11.64 -11.00 -5.23
N ILE A 191 -10.34 -10.79 -5.33
CA ILE A 191 -9.39 -11.60 -6.07
C ILE A 191 -8.32 -12.01 -5.06
N VAL A 192 -8.34 -13.27 -4.62
CA VAL A 192 -7.47 -13.74 -3.55
C VAL A 192 -6.72 -15.02 -3.93
N ARG A 193 -5.42 -15.04 -3.65
CA ARG A 193 -4.65 -16.27 -3.79
C ARG A 193 -5.15 -17.32 -2.81
N TRP A 194 -5.63 -18.43 -3.33
CA TRP A 194 -6.19 -19.46 -2.49
C TRP A 194 -5.16 -20.20 -1.67
N ASN A 195 -5.49 -20.45 -0.41
CA ASN A 195 -4.76 -21.34 0.47
C ASN A 195 -5.30 -22.76 0.30
N HIS A 196 -4.51 -23.66 -0.29
CA HIS A 196 -4.89 -25.03 -0.56
C HIS A 196 -5.22 -25.88 0.68
N GLN A 197 -4.95 -25.36 1.89
CA GLN A 197 -5.35 -25.99 3.15
C GLN A 197 -6.82 -25.71 3.51
N LEU A 198 -7.43 -24.68 2.89
CA LEU A 198 -8.83 -24.36 3.11
C LEU A 198 -9.70 -25.10 2.08
N PRO A 199 -10.76 -25.81 2.50
CA PRO A 199 -11.63 -26.50 1.58
C PRO A 199 -12.38 -25.53 0.67
N ARG A 200 -12.67 -25.98 -0.54
CA ARG A 200 -13.64 -25.41 -1.48
C ARG A 200 -14.58 -26.52 -1.86
N TYR A 201 -15.84 -26.21 -2.02
CA TYR A 201 -16.90 -27.20 -2.16
C TYR A 201 -17.47 -27.16 -3.57
N GLU A 202 -17.98 -28.29 -4.01
CA GLU A 202 -18.67 -28.40 -5.30
C GLU A 202 -20.02 -27.67 -5.26
N PRO A 203 -20.41 -26.95 -6.33
CA PRO A 203 -21.72 -26.29 -6.38
C PRO A 203 -22.91 -27.25 -6.29
N GLN A 204 -22.79 -28.42 -6.93
CA GLN A 204 -23.83 -29.43 -6.97
C GLN A 204 -23.91 -30.22 -5.67
N GLU A 205 -22.76 -30.53 -5.09
CA GLU A 205 -22.67 -31.27 -3.82
C GLU A 205 -21.90 -30.45 -2.79
N LYS A 206 -22.56 -29.47 -2.19
CA LYS A 206 -21.95 -28.51 -1.26
C LYS A 206 -21.36 -29.14 0.00
N SER A 207 -21.61 -30.41 0.28
CA SER A 207 -20.98 -31.18 1.36
C SER A 207 -19.61 -31.71 0.99
N ARG A 208 -19.30 -31.85 -0.29
CA ARG A 208 -18.10 -32.45 -0.83
C ARG A 208 -17.04 -31.38 -1.11
N ALA A 209 -15.87 -31.56 -0.50
CA ALA A 209 -14.72 -30.73 -0.78
C ALA A 209 -13.97 -31.21 -2.03
N ILE A 210 -13.64 -30.31 -2.94
CA ILE A 210 -12.92 -30.61 -4.18
C ILE A 210 -11.49 -31.05 -3.88
N ASP A 211 -11.06 -32.20 -4.41
CA ASP A 211 -9.64 -32.60 -4.39
C ASP A 211 -8.91 -32.04 -5.61
N PHE A 212 -8.44 -30.80 -5.47
CA PHE A 212 -7.68 -30.14 -6.54
C PHE A 212 -6.40 -30.87 -6.94
N CYS A 213 -5.85 -31.74 -6.08
CA CYS A 213 -4.68 -32.51 -6.47
C CYS A 213 -5.04 -33.56 -7.52
N ALA A 214 -6.18 -34.22 -7.38
CA ALA A 214 -6.68 -35.15 -8.36
C ALA A 214 -7.11 -34.44 -9.65
N GLU A 215 -7.91 -33.37 -9.52
CA GLU A 215 -8.45 -32.60 -10.63
C GLU A 215 -7.37 -31.97 -11.54
N LEU A 216 -6.25 -31.55 -10.96
CA LEU A 216 -5.20 -30.83 -11.70
C LEU A 216 -4.12 -31.75 -12.28
N LYS A 217 -4.13 -33.07 -11.98
CA LYS A 217 -3.12 -34.00 -12.53
C LYS A 217 -3.13 -34.03 -14.04
N SER A 218 -4.32 -34.02 -14.64
CA SER A 218 -4.52 -34.06 -16.10
C SER A 218 -4.31 -32.72 -16.81
N GLN A 219 -4.28 -31.60 -16.06
CA GLN A 219 -4.10 -30.29 -16.67
C GLN A 219 -2.69 -30.13 -17.24
N GLN A 220 -2.59 -29.65 -18.47
CA GLN A 220 -1.30 -29.42 -19.14
C GLN A 220 -0.54 -28.21 -18.50
N PRO A 221 0.80 -28.30 -18.36
CA PRO A 221 1.62 -27.16 -17.97
C PRO A 221 1.46 -25.97 -18.93
N GLY A 222 1.42 -24.76 -18.40
CA GLY A 222 1.25 -23.52 -19.17
C GLY A 222 -0.22 -23.17 -19.45
N THR A 223 -1.19 -23.97 -19.02
CA THR A 223 -2.62 -23.74 -19.27
C THR A 223 -3.35 -23.21 -18.04
N ILE A 224 -4.49 -22.58 -18.27
CA ILE A 224 -5.44 -22.10 -17.25
C ILE A 224 -6.69 -22.98 -17.28
N ARG A 225 -7.15 -23.39 -16.09
CA ARG A 225 -8.44 -24.07 -15.91
C ARG A 225 -9.23 -23.34 -14.82
N SER A 226 -10.53 -23.21 -15.02
CA SER A 226 -11.44 -22.53 -14.09
C SER A 226 -12.42 -23.54 -13.49
N PHE A 227 -12.68 -23.40 -12.20
CA PHE A 227 -13.61 -24.23 -11.45
C PHE A 227 -14.66 -23.35 -10.77
N SER A 228 -15.91 -23.68 -10.91
CA SER A 228 -16.97 -23.12 -10.08
C SER A 228 -16.85 -23.72 -8.67
N VAL A 229 -16.81 -22.89 -7.66
CA VAL A 229 -16.59 -23.33 -6.27
C VAL A 229 -17.47 -22.58 -5.27
N ILE A 230 -17.78 -23.23 -4.16
CA ILE A 230 -18.48 -22.61 -3.03
C ILE A 230 -17.48 -22.35 -1.90
N VAL A 231 -17.51 -21.12 -1.38
CA VAL A 231 -16.80 -20.69 -0.15
C VAL A 231 -17.82 -20.67 0.98
N LYS A 232 -17.54 -21.40 2.05
CA LYS A 232 -18.33 -21.39 3.28
C LYS A 232 -17.46 -21.73 4.49
N TYR A 233 -18.01 -21.63 5.68
CA TYR A 233 -17.33 -22.14 6.87
C TYR A 233 -17.29 -23.67 6.85
N ALA A 234 -16.19 -24.24 7.36
CA ALA A 234 -16.11 -25.68 7.58
C ALA A 234 -17.13 -26.12 8.64
N LYS A 235 -17.70 -27.32 8.48
CA LYS A 235 -18.67 -27.89 9.45
C LYS A 235 -18.14 -27.95 10.89
N THR A 236 -16.83 -28.07 11.07
CA THR A 236 -16.14 -28.11 12.38
C THR A 236 -15.88 -26.73 12.97
N SER A 237 -16.19 -25.64 12.25
CA SER A 237 -16.03 -24.30 12.75
C SER A 237 -16.99 -24.02 13.90
N LYS A 238 -16.50 -23.42 15.00
CA LYS A 238 -17.33 -22.89 16.08
C LYS A 238 -18.24 -21.74 15.62
N ASN A 239 -18.02 -21.24 14.40
CA ASN A 239 -18.80 -20.17 13.83
C ASN A 239 -20.14 -20.70 13.29
N LYS A 240 -21.23 -20.14 13.75
CA LYS A 240 -22.60 -20.46 13.36
C LYS A 240 -23.04 -19.78 12.03
N ASP A 241 -22.17 -19.03 11.40
CA ASP A 241 -22.45 -18.35 10.14
C ASP A 241 -22.69 -19.37 9.02
N LYS A 242 -23.89 -19.34 8.45
CA LYS A 242 -24.35 -20.27 7.40
C LYS A 242 -24.20 -19.70 5.98
N ARG A 243 -23.62 -18.47 5.84
CA ARG A 243 -23.46 -17.87 4.52
C ARG A 243 -22.60 -18.73 3.61
N GLU A 244 -23.03 -18.80 2.36
CA GLU A 244 -22.32 -19.46 1.28
C GLU A 244 -22.12 -18.48 0.14
N LEU A 245 -21.00 -18.58 -0.54
CA LEU A 245 -20.63 -17.73 -1.67
C LEU A 245 -20.18 -18.60 -2.83
N GLY A 246 -20.86 -18.51 -3.96
CA GLY A 246 -20.37 -19.01 -5.24
C GLY A 246 -19.28 -18.11 -5.81
N GLY A 247 -18.34 -18.70 -6.51
CA GLY A 247 -17.28 -17.96 -7.21
C GLY A 247 -16.46 -18.87 -8.10
N LEU A 248 -15.43 -18.30 -8.71
CA LEU A 248 -14.54 -19.00 -9.64
C LEU A 248 -13.14 -19.15 -9.03
N LEU A 249 -12.58 -20.35 -9.16
CA LEU A 249 -11.19 -20.63 -8.86
C LEU A 249 -10.43 -20.83 -10.17
N HIS A 250 -9.61 -19.88 -10.54
CA HIS A 250 -8.73 -19.98 -11.71
C HIS A 250 -7.40 -20.58 -11.31
N VAL A 251 -6.98 -21.60 -12.04
CA VAL A 251 -5.76 -22.35 -11.77
C VAL A 251 -4.84 -22.30 -12.98
N TYR A 252 -3.71 -21.62 -12.83
CA TYR A 252 -2.63 -21.69 -13.81
C TYR A 252 -1.64 -22.77 -13.39
N ARG A 253 -1.47 -23.80 -14.20
CA ARG A 253 -0.41 -24.78 -14.02
C ARG A 253 0.88 -24.23 -14.63
N MET A 254 1.89 -24.03 -13.80
CA MET A 254 3.17 -23.48 -14.23
C MET A 254 3.84 -24.36 -15.29
N THR A 255 4.56 -23.74 -16.22
CA THR A 255 5.46 -24.45 -17.13
C THR A 255 6.56 -25.19 -16.35
N ALA A 256 7.19 -26.17 -16.96
CA ALA A 256 8.27 -26.92 -16.31
C ALA A 256 9.40 -26.02 -15.78
N GLN A 257 9.74 -24.97 -16.52
CA GLN A 257 10.79 -24.01 -16.13
C GLN A 257 10.37 -23.14 -14.93
N GLU A 258 9.11 -22.65 -14.94
CA GLU A 258 8.55 -21.88 -13.82
C GLU A 258 8.44 -22.76 -12.55
N ALA A 259 7.96 -23.99 -12.69
CA ALA A 259 7.83 -24.97 -11.61
C ALA A 259 9.20 -25.31 -11.00
N LYS A 260 10.23 -25.50 -11.82
CA LYS A 260 11.60 -25.74 -11.36
C LYS A 260 12.13 -24.54 -10.53
N THR A 261 11.86 -23.33 -10.98
CA THR A 261 12.27 -22.09 -10.28
C THR A 261 11.51 -21.93 -8.95
N ALA A 262 10.20 -22.15 -8.95
CA ALA A 262 9.36 -22.10 -7.76
C ALA A 262 9.79 -23.17 -6.73
N SER A 263 10.03 -24.39 -7.18
CA SER A 263 10.44 -25.52 -6.33
C SER A 263 11.78 -25.29 -5.62
N ARG A 264 12.76 -24.67 -6.29
CA ARG A 264 14.06 -24.32 -5.67
C ARG A 264 13.88 -23.36 -4.49
N LYS A 265 13.03 -22.33 -4.65
CA LYS A 265 12.74 -21.35 -3.59
C LYS A 265 12.07 -22.01 -2.39
N VAL A 266 11.11 -22.89 -2.67
CA VAL A 266 10.37 -23.63 -1.64
C VAL A 266 11.27 -24.58 -0.87
N ARG A 267 12.10 -25.38 -1.57
CA ARG A 267 13.04 -26.30 -0.96
C ARG A 267 13.97 -25.57 0.01
N ARG A 268 14.55 -24.44 -0.37
CA ARG A 268 15.39 -23.62 0.50
C ARG A 268 14.66 -23.15 1.76
N THR A 269 13.40 -22.73 1.64
CA THR A 269 12.59 -22.28 2.78
C THR A 269 12.26 -23.43 3.73
N HIS A 270 11.94 -24.61 3.22
CA HIS A 270 11.63 -25.79 4.04
C HIS A 270 12.86 -26.37 4.71
N GLN A 271 14.01 -26.39 4.02
CA GLN A 271 15.29 -26.76 4.62
C GLN A 271 15.64 -25.89 5.82
N LYS A 272 15.49 -24.55 5.68
CA LYS A 272 15.69 -23.61 6.80
C LYS A 272 14.75 -23.85 7.99
N LYS A 273 13.54 -24.33 7.74
CA LYS A 273 12.52 -24.59 8.77
C LYS A 273 12.42 -26.06 9.21
N GLN A 274 13.29 -26.93 8.71
CA GLN A 274 13.34 -28.37 9.00
C GLN A 274 11.97 -29.08 8.84
N ARG A 275 11.15 -28.65 7.85
CA ARG A 275 9.82 -29.19 7.61
C ARG A 275 9.81 -30.09 6.39
N LYS A 276 9.21 -31.28 6.52
CA LYS A 276 8.93 -32.19 5.38
C LYS A 276 7.76 -31.64 4.56
N LEU A 277 7.86 -31.70 3.24
CA LEU A 277 6.82 -31.31 2.29
C LEU A 277 6.06 -32.57 1.85
N SER A 278 4.72 -32.57 2.03
CA SER A 278 3.88 -33.63 1.45
C SER A 278 3.88 -33.54 -0.08
N GLU A 279 3.68 -34.66 -0.77
CA GLU A 279 3.59 -34.69 -2.24
C GLU A 279 2.46 -33.82 -2.76
N LYS A 280 1.30 -33.86 -2.12
CA LYS A 280 0.16 -32.97 -2.43
C LYS A 280 0.57 -31.48 -2.40
N THR A 281 1.28 -31.06 -1.36
CA THR A 281 1.76 -29.68 -1.24
C THR A 281 2.81 -29.36 -2.30
N ARG A 282 3.70 -30.30 -2.62
CA ARG A 282 4.73 -30.15 -3.66
C ARG A 282 4.08 -29.95 -5.04
N PHE A 283 3.07 -30.73 -5.36
CA PHE A 283 2.32 -30.61 -6.61
C PHE A 283 1.56 -29.28 -6.70
N LEU A 284 0.72 -28.96 -5.70
CA LEU A 284 -0.11 -27.74 -5.71
C LEU A 284 0.73 -26.44 -5.70
N ARG A 285 1.98 -26.49 -5.27
CA ARG A 285 2.88 -25.34 -5.38
C ARG A 285 3.41 -25.08 -6.79
N GLN A 286 3.21 -26.01 -7.71
CA GLN A 286 3.45 -25.79 -9.14
C GLN A 286 2.26 -25.13 -9.83
N CYS A 287 1.21 -24.82 -9.08
CA CYS A 287 0.01 -24.14 -9.57
C CYS A 287 -0.15 -22.79 -8.88
N VAL A 288 -0.66 -21.81 -9.62
CA VAL A 288 -1.16 -20.55 -9.11
C VAL A 288 -2.68 -20.64 -9.05
N LEU A 289 -3.24 -20.65 -7.85
CA LEU A 289 -4.66 -20.78 -7.62
C LEU A 289 -5.19 -19.44 -7.11
N VAL A 290 -6.13 -18.84 -7.84
CA VAL A 290 -6.71 -17.53 -7.52
C VAL A 290 -8.23 -17.65 -7.53
N PHE A 291 -8.82 -17.37 -6.39
CA PHE A 291 -10.29 -17.30 -6.25
C PHE A 291 -10.77 -15.87 -6.54
N THR A 292 -11.90 -15.75 -7.21
CA THR A 292 -12.65 -14.50 -7.38
C THR A 292 -14.15 -14.71 -7.16
N SER A 293 -14.81 -13.68 -6.61
CA SER A 293 -16.27 -13.60 -6.52
C SER A 293 -16.91 -13.09 -7.83
N LEU A 294 -16.11 -12.48 -8.72
CA LEU A 294 -16.58 -11.95 -10.00
C LEU A 294 -16.87 -13.10 -10.98
N SER A 295 -17.92 -12.91 -11.80
CA SER A 295 -18.29 -13.88 -12.85
C SER A 295 -17.31 -13.83 -14.03
N SER A 296 -17.29 -14.89 -14.84
CA SER A 296 -16.50 -14.95 -16.07
C SER A 296 -16.99 -13.97 -17.16
N THR A 297 -18.22 -13.50 -17.06
CA THR A 297 -18.76 -12.45 -17.95
C THR A 297 -18.17 -11.08 -17.64
N VAL A 298 -17.72 -10.84 -16.40
CA VAL A 298 -17.07 -9.60 -15.97
C VAL A 298 -15.56 -9.66 -16.25
N LEU A 299 -14.89 -10.74 -15.83
CA LEU A 299 -13.45 -10.92 -16.02
C LEU A 299 -13.10 -12.34 -16.45
N SER A 300 -12.33 -12.49 -17.51
CA SER A 300 -11.77 -13.80 -17.91
C SER A 300 -10.74 -14.31 -16.88
N GLY A 301 -10.47 -15.60 -16.87
CA GLY A 301 -9.49 -16.21 -15.99
C GLY A 301 -8.06 -15.65 -16.20
N GLU A 302 -7.69 -15.36 -17.45
CA GLU A 302 -6.43 -14.73 -17.83
C GLU A 302 -6.32 -13.33 -17.20
N THR A 303 -7.38 -12.53 -17.30
CA THR A 303 -7.46 -11.19 -16.74
C THR A 303 -7.36 -11.21 -15.21
N VAL A 304 -8.09 -12.12 -14.54
CA VAL A 304 -8.00 -12.29 -13.08
C VAL A 304 -6.57 -12.63 -12.64
N LEU A 305 -5.90 -13.54 -13.34
CA LEU A 305 -4.51 -13.90 -13.05
C LEU A 305 -3.53 -12.76 -13.35
N ALA A 306 -3.78 -11.95 -14.38
CA ALA A 306 -2.99 -10.78 -14.71
C ALA A 306 -3.13 -9.69 -13.62
N ILE A 307 -4.37 -9.39 -13.19
CA ILE A 307 -4.64 -8.46 -12.08
C ILE A 307 -3.96 -8.95 -10.81
N TYR A 308 -4.09 -10.24 -10.48
CA TYR A 308 -3.42 -10.80 -9.31
C TYR A 308 -1.89 -10.63 -9.34
N ARG A 309 -1.26 -10.72 -10.50
CA ARG A 309 0.18 -10.44 -10.64
C ARG A 309 0.53 -8.99 -10.29
N CYS A 310 -0.37 -8.05 -10.55
CA CYS A 310 -0.18 -6.63 -10.19
C CYS A 310 -0.21 -6.40 -8.67
N ARG A 311 -0.78 -7.30 -7.87
CA ARG A 311 -0.79 -7.21 -6.40
C ARG A 311 0.61 -6.94 -5.80
N TRP A 312 1.68 -7.43 -6.44
CA TRP A 312 3.04 -7.20 -5.97
C TRP A 312 3.42 -5.71 -5.83
N GLN A 313 2.67 -4.80 -6.44
CA GLN A 313 2.93 -3.35 -6.36
C GLN A 313 2.83 -2.84 -4.93
N ILE A 314 1.88 -3.34 -4.13
CA ILE A 314 1.77 -2.92 -2.73
C ILE A 314 3.00 -3.33 -1.91
N GLU A 315 3.57 -4.50 -2.17
CA GLU A 315 4.81 -4.92 -1.49
C GLU A 315 5.99 -4.01 -1.86
N LEU A 316 6.04 -3.53 -3.11
CA LEU A 316 7.05 -2.57 -3.55
C LEU A 316 6.81 -1.19 -2.91
N ALA A 317 5.57 -0.73 -2.84
CA ALA A 317 5.20 0.51 -2.15
C ALA A 317 5.60 0.45 -0.67
N ILE A 318 5.24 -0.60 0.04
CA ILE A 318 5.63 -0.81 1.45
C ILE A 318 7.15 -0.82 1.62
N LYS A 319 7.89 -1.48 0.72
CA LYS A 319 9.36 -1.46 0.75
C LYS A 319 9.93 -0.06 0.55
N SER A 320 9.35 0.68 -0.38
CA SER A 320 9.74 2.07 -0.63
C SER A 320 9.52 2.93 0.60
N MET A 321 8.34 2.85 1.21
CA MET A 321 8.00 3.56 2.44
C MET A 321 8.97 3.22 3.59
N LYS A 322 9.29 1.95 3.78
CA LYS A 322 10.27 1.52 4.78
C LYS A 322 11.67 2.09 4.52
N SER A 323 12.08 2.15 3.26
CA SER A 323 13.42 2.61 2.88
C SER A 323 13.54 4.12 2.84
N LEU A 324 12.47 4.85 2.51
CA LEU A 324 12.47 6.30 2.32
C LEU A 324 12.22 7.06 3.61
N ILE A 325 11.23 6.61 4.38
CA ILE A 325 10.77 7.31 5.58
C ILE A 325 10.87 6.45 6.85
N ASN A 326 11.60 5.34 6.81
CA ASN A 326 11.73 4.42 7.95
C ASN A 326 10.37 4.04 8.57
N LEU A 327 9.36 3.74 7.73
CA LEU A 327 7.98 3.51 8.18
C LEU A 327 7.85 2.38 9.20
N ASN A 328 8.78 1.42 9.20
CA ASN A 328 8.81 0.29 10.13
C ASN A 328 9.51 0.57 11.46
N LYS A 329 10.06 1.79 11.65
CA LYS A 329 10.76 2.17 12.87
C LYS A 329 10.02 3.30 13.55
N LEU A 330 9.68 3.11 14.81
CA LEU A 330 9.02 4.11 15.62
C LEU A 330 10.02 4.78 16.58
N ARG A 331 9.91 6.09 16.77
CA ARG A 331 10.72 6.84 17.73
C ARG A 331 9.99 7.18 19.04
N ALA A 332 8.86 6.54 19.27
CA ALA A 332 8.03 6.77 20.44
C ALA A 332 7.65 5.45 21.11
N HIS A 333 7.33 5.49 22.39
CA HIS A 333 6.86 4.31 23.10
C HIS A 333 5.49 3.87 22.61
N ARG A 334 5.25 2.57 22.67
CA ARG A 334 3.97 1.96 22.34
C ARG A 334 2.84 2.60 23.15
N GLY A 335 1.70 2.83 22.49
CA GLY A 335 0.50 3.39 23.12
C GLY A 335 0.57 4.88 23.42
N SER A 336 1.67 5.56 23.09
CA SER A 336 1.73 7.01 23.24
C SER A 336 1.04 7.71 22.06
N THR A 337 0.38 8.84 22.32
CA THR A 337 -0.21 9.69 21.27
C THR A 337 0.81 10.14 20.24
N ARG A 338 2.10 10.24 20.60
CA ARG A 338 3.18 10.51 19.67
C ARG A 338 3.44 9.38 18.68
N ALA A 339 3.21 8.12 19.08
CA ALA A 339 3.40 6.99 18.17
C ALA A 339 2.48 7.08 16.96
N GLU A 340 1.20 7.34 17.21
CA GLU A 340 0.22 7.52 16.14
C GLU A 340 0.49 8.78 15.33
N MET A 341 0.74 9.91 15.99
CA MET A 341 1.10 11.16 15.33
C MET A 341 2.31 10.99 14.41
N TYR A 342 3.33 10.29 14.87
CA TYR A 342 4.53 10.03 14.07
C TYR A 342 4.24 9.18 12.84
N LEU A 343 3.41 8.13 12.96
CA LEU A 343 3.06 7.27 11.84
C LEU A 343 2.18 7.98 10.82
N TYR A 344 1.13 8.69 11.27
CA TYR A 344 0.28 9.48 10.38
C TYR A 344 1.05 10.63 9.72
N GLY A 345 1.91 11.31 10.48
CA GLY A 345 2.79 12.36 9.95
C GLY A 345 3.74 11.84 8.87
N LYS A 346 4.30 10.65 9.02
CA LYS A 346 5.13 10.00 7.98
C LYS A 346 4.34 9.73 6.70
N VAL A 347 3.14 9.23 6.82
CA VAL A 347 2.30 8.94 5.65
C VAL A 347 1.89 10.24 4.97
N LEU A 348 1.50 11.26 5.72
CA LEU A 348 1.17 12.58 5.17
C LEU A 348 2.37 13.20 4.45
N TYR A 349 3.55 13.15 5.05
CA TYR A 349 4.79 13.62 4.44
C TYR A 349 5.06 12.92 3.10
N LEU A 350 4.88 11.59 3.05
CA LEU A 350 5.07 10.82 1.82
C LEU A 350 4.07 11.22 0.73
N LEU A 351 2.79 11.42 1.08
CA LEU A 351 1.77 11.86 0.12
C LEU A 351 2.09 13.22 -0.47
N LEU A 352 2.56 14.16 0.34
CA LEU A 352 2.95 15.48 -0.15
C LEU A 352 4.16 15.42 -1.08
N VAL A 353 5.16 14.59 -0.76
CA VAL A 353 6.28 14.32 -1.67
C VAL A 353 5.77 13.73 -2.99
N GLU A 354 4.79 12.84 -2.93
CA GLU A 354 4.19 12.23 -4.12
C GLU A 354 3.42 13.25 -4.96
N GLN A 355 2.67 14.15 -4.33
CA GLN A 355 1.93 15.21 -5.01
C GLN A 355 2.86 16.25 -5.66
N ASP A 356 3.93 16.66 -4.97
CA ASP A 356 4.96 17.58 -5.52
C ASP A 356 5.64 17.00 -6.78
N MET A 357 5.69 15.67 -6.89
CA MET A 357 6.26 14.99 -8.04
C MET A 357 5.36 14.96 -9.27
N ARG A 358 4.04 14.90 -9.09
CA ARG A 358 3.08 14.64 -10.16
C ARG A 358 3.15 15.64 -11.32
N PRO A 359 3.23 16.96 -11.10
CA PRO A 359 3.33 17.93 -12.18
C PRO A 359 4.58 17.77 -13.04
N THR A 360 5.71 17.43 -12.40
CA THR A 360 7.01 17.33 -13.09
C THR A 360 7.16 16.02 -13.87
N PHE A 361 6.55 14.92 -13.37
CA PHE A 361 6.78 13.58 -13.91
C PHE A 361 5.52 12.95 -14.51
N GLY A 362 4.39 13.63 -14.40
CA GLY A 362 3.10 13.13 -14.87
C GLY A 362 2.76 11.80 -14.22
N HIS A 363 2.07 10.94 -14.95
CA HIS A 363 1.90 9.53 -14.54
C HIS A 363 3.19 8.73 -14.83
N ALA A 364 4.32 9.25 -14.42
CA ALA A 364 5.69 8.78 -14.73
C ALA A 364 6.00 7.34 -14.31
N TRP A 365 5.05 6.66 -13.74
CA TRP A 365 5.09 5.22 -13.55
C TRP A 365 4.98 4.45 -14.87
N GLY A 366 4.57 5.09 -15.94
CA GLY A 366 4.22 4.50 -17.22
C GLY A 366 5.10 4.85 -18.41
N GLY A 367 6.36 5.17 -18.22
CA GLY A 367 7.28 5.23 -19.36
C GLY A 367 7.49 6.65 -19.89
N LEU A 368 8.62 7.19 -19.59
CA LEU A 368 9.33 8.09 -20.49
C LEU A 368 9.77 7.25 -21.69
N ASP A 369 9.68 7.80 -22.88
CA ASP A 369 10.02 7.18 -24.17
C ASP A 369 11.18 6.19 -24.07
N GLY A 370 10.86 4.92 -24.12
CA GLY A 370 11.83 3.84 -24.08
C GLY A 370 11.38 2.62 -23.26
N ASP A 371 12.00 1.48 -23.53
CA ASP A 371 11.71 0.17 -22.90
C ASP A 371 11.92 0.08 -21.37
N ARG A 372 12.24 1.18 -20.68
CA ARG A 372 12.61 1.19 -19.27
C ARG A 372 11.82 2.22 -18.49
N ALA A 373 11.05 1.74 -17.51
CA ALA A 373 10.39 2.61 -16.56
C ALA A 373 11.40 3.29 -15.63
N GLY A 374 11.14 4.55 -15.27
CA GLY A 374 11.85 5.24 -14.19
C GLY A 374 11.70 4.48 -12.88
N THR A 375 12.74 4.48 -12.03
CA THR A 375 12.64 3.90 -10.70
C THR A 375 12.05 4.92 -9.76
N ALA A 376 10.75 4.90 -9.57
CA ALA A 376 10.05 5.74 -8.63
C ALA A 376 10.78 5.87 -7.29
N TRP A 377 11.28 4.77 -6.75
CA TRP A 377 12.05 4.78 -5.51
C TRP A 377 13.25 5.72 -5.51
N ARG A 378 14.00 5.82 -6.62
CA ARG A 378 15.14 6.73 -6.73
C ARG A 378 14.69 8.18 -6.79
N LEU A 379 13.63 8.42 -7.55
CA LEU A 379 13.03 9.74 -7.65
C LEU A 379 12.51 10.22 -6.29
N TYR A 380 11.76 9.39 -5.58
CA TYR A 380 11.34 9.68 -4.21
C TYR A 380 12.52 10.06 -3.30
N LYS A 381 13.64 9.36 -3.45
CA LYS A 381 14.83 9.65 -2.65
C LYS A 381 15.39 11.04 -2.90
N LEU A 382 15.40 11.47 -4.17
CA LEU A 382 15.84 12.82 -4.54
C LEU A 382 14.89 13.89 -3.99
N LEU A 383 13.59 13.68 -4.18
CA LEU A 383 12.59 14.67 -3.77
C LEU A 383 12.44 14.74 -2.25
N LYS A 384 12.58 13.61 -1.57
CA LYS A 384 12.69 13.61 -0.12
C LYS A 384 13.87 14.48 0.35
N ALA A 385 15.03 14.34 -0.28
CA ALA A 385 16.21 15.15 0.06
C ALA A 385 15.96 16.65 -0.16
N ARG A 386 15.25 17.02 -1.24
CA ARG A 386 14.81 18.39 -1.47
C ARG A 386 13.89 18.88 -0.36
N LEU A 387 12.86 18.11 -0.05
CA LEU A 387 11.90 18.50 0.98
C LEU A 387 12.56 18.59 2.36
N ASP A 388 13.45 17.65 2.69
CA ASP A 388 14.24 17.72 3.92
C ASP A 388 15.08 19.01 3.96
N ALA A 389 15.65 19.43 2.83
CA ALA A 389 16.42 20.68 2.73
C ALA A 389 15.52 21.92 2.91
N ILE A 390 14.33 21.95 2.32
CA ILE A 390 13.34 23.01 2.50
C ILE A 390 12.90 23.11 3.97
N LEU A 391 12.65 21.96 4.61
CA LEU A 391 12.27 21.93 6.03
C LEU A 391 13.35 22.47 6.96
N ILE A 392 14.62 22.19 6.65
CA ILE A 392 15.80 22.65 7.42
C ILE A 392 16.22 24.06 6.99
N ALA A 393 15.60 24.61 5.95
CA ALA A 393 15.90 25.95 5.41
C ALA A 393 17.34 26.14 4.89
N GLN A 394 17.95 25.10 4.34
CA GLN A 394 19.37 25.16 3.95
C GLN A 394 19.63 25.28 2.44
N TRP A 395 18.62 25.01 1.54
CA TRP A 395 18.90 24.90 0.10
C TRP A 395 17.72 25.30 -0.79
N ALA A 396 18.03 26.00 -1.89
CA ALA A 396 17.15 26.15 -3.03
C ALA A 396 17.51 25.09 -4.11
N TRP A 397 16.56 24.30 -4.54
CA TRP A 397 16.74 23.30 -5.62
C TRP A 397 16.13 23.77 -6.93
N ARG A 398 16.82 23.46 -8.05
CA ARG A 398 16.32 23.69 -9.40
C ARG A 398 15.58 22.45 -9.86
N LEU A 399 14.25 22.44 -9.71
CA LEU A 399 13.40 21.30 -10.14
C LEU A 399 13.49 21.05 -11.65
N GLU A 400 13.67 22.09 -12.44
CA GLU A 400 13.87 22.01 -13.89
C GLU A 400 15.08 21.18 -14.31
N ALA A 401 16.05 20.99 -13.43
CA ALA A 401 17.22 20.14 -13.67
C ALA A 401 16.95 18.64 -13.45
N VAL A 402 15.86 18.27 -12.80
CA VAL A 402 15.55 16.85 -12.46
C VAL A 402 15.35 15.99 -13.71
N PRO A 403 14.69 16.45 -14.80
CA PRO A 403 14.61 15.67 -16.05
C PRO A 403 15.98 15.25 -16.61
N ALA A 404 17.01 16.09 -16.48
CA ALA A 404 18.36 15.75 -16.91
C ALA A 404 18.98 14.55 -16.16
N CYS A 405 18.46 14.26 -14.96
CA CYS A 405 18.93 13.14 -14.15
C CYS A 405 18.24 11.80 -14.47
N PHE A 406 17.30 11.75 -15.41
CA PHE A 406 16.54 10.53 -15.71
C PHE A 406 17.41 9.33 -16.06
N HIS A 407 18.52 9.52 -16.77
CA HIS A 407 19.42 8.43 -17.15
C HIS A 407 19.98 7.67 -15.93
N VAL A 408 20.15 8.33 -14.77
CA VAL A 408 20.58 7.68 -13.51
C VAL A 408 19.42 7.13 -12.68
N LEU A 409 18.21 7.63 -12.95
CA LEU A 409 16.98 7.20 -12.27
C LEU A 409 16.36 5.95 -12.91
N MET A 410 16.71 5.66 -14.17
CA MET A 410 16.22 4.51 -14.91
C MET A 410 16.55 3.19 -14.22
N GLU A 411 15.61 2.26 -14.23
CA GLU A 411 15.87 0.90 -13.74
C GLU A 411 16.92 0.18 -14.59
N ARG A 412 17.84 -0.51 -13.92
CA ARG A 412 18.73 -1.44 -14.63
C ARG A 412 17.90 -2.59 -15.19
N PRO A 413 18.27 -3.18 -16.35
CA PRO A 413 17.60 -4.35 -16.90
C PRO A 413 17.51 -5.43 -15.81
N ARG A 414 16.31 -5.82 -15.45
CA ARG A 414 16.10 -6.79 -14.36
C ARG A 414 16.29 -8.21 -14.90
N LYS A 415 17.10 -9.01 -14.23
CA LYS A 415 17.24 -10.44 -14.49
C LYS A 415 15.94 -11.23 -14.25
N ARG A 416 14.94 -10.62 -13.59
CA ARG A 416 13.67 -11.25 -13.23
C ARG A 416 12.53 -10.68 -14.06
N LYS A 417 12.11 -11.40 -15.10
CA LYS A 417 10.99 -11.05 -15.99
C LYS A 417 9.65 -10.76 -15.27
N LEU A 418 9.47 -11.27 -14.04
CA LEU A 418 8.24 -11.11 -13.24
C LEU A 418 8.05 -9.71 -12.61
N GLN A 419 9.01 -8.81 -12.76
CA GLN A 419 8.96 -7.47 -12.15
C GLN A 419 8.77 -6.34 -13.17
N HIS A 420 8.38 -6.65 -14.41
CA HIS A 420 8.03 -5.65 -15.44
C HIS A 420 6.63 -5.07 -15.22
N LEU A 421 6.42 -4.49 -14.09
CA LEU A 421 5.08 -4.16 -13.61
C LEU A 421 4.54 -2.81 -14.06
N PRO A 422 5.31 -1.73 -14.22
CA PRO A 422 4.75 -0.51 -14.77
C PRO A 422 4.14 -0.73 -16.15
N ARG A 423 4.82 -1.48 -17.03
CA ARG A 423 4.29 -1.82 -18.34
C ARG A 423 3.00 -2.65 -18.26
N ARG A 424 2.94 -3.64 -17.38
CA ARG A 424 1.73 -4.45 -17.17
C ARG A 424 0.58 -3.67 -16.53
N VAL A 425 0.87 -2.74 -15.65
CA VAL A 425 -0.16 -1.84 -15.11
C VAL A 425 -0.70 -0.93 -16.19
N VAL A 426 0.15 -0.42 -17.07
CA VAL A 426 -0.28 0.35 -18.25
C VAL A 426 -1.09 -0.53 -19.20
N GLU A 427 -0.64 -1.73 -19.50
CA GLU A 427 -1.37 -2.72 -20.31
C GLU A 427 -2.73 -3.07 -19.67
N LEU A 428 -2.76 -3.30 -18.37
CA LEU A 428 -3.99 -3.56 -17.62
C LEU A 428 -4.93 -2.35 -17.66
N ARG A 429 -4.41 -1.15 -17.42
CA ARG A 429 -5.17 0.09 -17.51
C ARG A 429 -5.75 0.28 -18.92
N TYR A 430 -4.97 0.00 -19.95
CA TYR A 430 -5.43 0.03 -21.33
C TYR A 430 -6.55 -0.99 -21.57
N THR A 431 -6.36 -2.24 -21.13
CA THR A 431 -7.35 -3.31 -21.23
C THR A 431 -8.64 -2.95 -20.50
N LEU A 432 -8.54 -2.43 -19.29
CA LEU A 432 -9.68 -2.00 -18.49
C LEU A 432 -10.39 -0.78 -19.10
N ASN A 433 -9.65 0.16 -19.70
CA ASN A 433 -10.22 1.29 -20.42
C ASN A 433 -10.90 0.89 -21.74
N VAL A 434 -10.39 -0.14 -22.44
CA VAL A 434 -11.01 -0.68 -23.64
C VAL A 434 -12.30 -1.40 -23.31
N LEU A 435 -12.30 -2.23 -22.28
CA LEU A 435 -13.53 -2.86 -21.75
C LEU A 435 -14.57 -1.80 -21.34
N SER A 436 -14.13 -0.60 -20.97
CA SER A 436 -14.97 0.54 -20.61
C SER A 436 -15.69 1.19 -21.76
N LYS A 437 -15.09 1.16 -22.90
CA LYS A 437 -15.68 1.78 -24.11
C LYS A 437 -16.52 0.81 -24.91
N ALA A 438 -16.46 -0.48 -24.58
CA ALA A 438 -17.19 -1.56 -25.29
C ALA A 438 -18.46 -2.00 -24.55
N ALA A 439 -18.73 -1.47 -23.35
CA ALA A 439 -19.95 -1.61 -22.58
C ALA A 439 -20.73 -0.30 -22.58
#